data_2f738508d895bcb6dc25ce214d8e602b
#
_entry.id   2f738508d895bcb6dc25ce214d8e602b
#
_cell.length_a   1.000
_cell.length_b   1.000
_cell.length_c   1.000
_cell.angle_alpha   90.00
_cell.angle_beta   90.00
_cell.angle_gamma   90.00
#
_symmetry.space_group_name_H-M   'P 1'
#
loop_
_entity.id
_entity.type
_entity.pdbx_description
1 polymer ?
#
loop_
_entity_poly.entity_id
_entity_poly.type
_entity_poly.pdbx_seq_one_letter_code
_entity_poly.pdbx_strand_id
1 'polypeptide(L)'
;MAENRHFGWKPSLLVASLAGLLAGLALPPLGWPPLLWLALVPLWGLGPLAAGSTAAIAVLVSHRWLLWLHPLDWVGVPGLLSLPLCLLLWGSCGLLAGLLVACWRALIGRMGAERPATALLGAVLWGLVEVGLARGPLFWLGLGSAALPGDRPLAGLAVAIGAGGLAAVQLLLGWGLWRLLLSARSGRGRWGRPALFWAAAVLIAHGLGWGLLAAESPSSPKATSLLLLQPAIPTRHKFEFAQQQRLLERLAAAQQEGSERGVQAVLLPEGSLALGQSLPLQAPVEVLSGGFRFNGGDQRSSLLRFAPDQIEPSGWVDKHRLVPLGEWVPLAGLLQWSGLSAVGGLTPGSPSRLLSRPGGAIGVAICYEIADGHGLASASRDGAQWLLASANLDPYPPLLQQQFSALAQLRAIESGRWLVSVANTGPSLVINHQGVVQDTLPSGRSSTGVVELRQRQGPTPYARWGEWPLLTLGVAGIVWRLARKPFQG
;
A
#
# COMPACT_ATOMS: atom_id res chain seq x y z
N MET A 1 -4.34 12.29 45.85
CA MET A 1 -5.61 12.15 45.13
C MET A 1 -5.55 13.06 43.89
N ALA A 2 -5.26 12.52 42.72
CA ALA A 2 -5.26 13.26 41.46
C ALA A 2 -6.63 13.09 40.84
N GLU A 3 -7.40 14.17 40.81
CA GLU A 3 -8.69 14.26 40.17
C GLU A 3 -8.57 13.86 38.70
N ASN A 4 -9.06 12.67 38.36
CA ASN A 4 -9.36 12.24 36.98
C ASN A 4 -10.50 13.14 36.48
N ARG A 5 -10.18 14.28 35.89
CA ARG A 5 -11.13 15.05 35.09
C ARG A 5 -11.41 14.25 33.79
N HIS A 6 -12.34 13.33 33.90
CA HIS A 6 -12.96 12.73 32.72
C HIS A 6 -13.66 13.85 31.94
N PHE A 7 -13.14 14.17 30.77
CA PHE A 7 -13.89 14.92 29.78
C PHE A 7 -15.24 14.22 29.59
N GLY A 8 -16.34 14.96 29.75
CA GLY A 8 -17.67 14.40 29.55
C GLY A 8 -17.80 13.72 28.17
N TRP A 9 -18.59 12.68 28.06
CA TRP A 9 -18.72 11.84 26.86
C TRP A 9 -18.95 12.66 25.56
N LYS A 10 -19.75 13.71 25.58
CA LYS A 10 -20.09 14.53 24.40
C LYS A 10 -18.87 15.26 23.78
N PRO A 11 -18.07 16.03 24.55
CA PRO A 11 -16.89 16.69 23.97
C PRO A 11 -15.81 15.72 23.51
N SER A 12 -15.67 14.54 24.14
CA SER A 12 -14.68 13.53 23.71
C SER A 12 -15.04 12.86 22.38
N LEU A 13 -16.30 12.61 22.10
CA LEU A 13 -16.75 12.06 20.82
C LEU A 13 -16.60 13.07 19.68
N LEU A 14 -16.91 14.35 19.91
CA LEU A 14 -16.69 15.39 18.90
C LEU A 14 -15.21 15.50 18.51
N VAL A 15 -14.33 15.55 19.53
CA VAL A 15 -12.87 15.58 19.31
C VAL A 15 -12.40 14.33 18.57
N ALA A 16 -12.91 13.15 18.93
CA ALA A 16 -12.61 11.89 18.26
C ALA A 16 -13.06 11.90 16.79
N SER A 17 -14.26 12.41 16.51
CA SER A 17 -14.80 12.50 15.15
C SER A 17 -14.00 13.45 14.27
N LEU A 18 -13.65 14.63 14.78
CA LEU A 18 -12.82 15.59 14.05
C LEU A 18 -11.41 15.02 13.81
N ALA A 19 -10.79 14.41 14.81
CA ALA A 19 -9.49 13.77 14.67
C ALA A 19 -9.54 12.62 13.65
N GLY A 20 -10.58 11.80 13.66
CA GLY A 20 -10.76 10.73 12.69
C GLY A 20 -10.93 11.24 11.26
N LEU A 21 -11.73 12.29 11.08
CA LEU A 21 -11.88 12.96 9.79
C LEU A 21 -10.53 13.49 9.27
N LEU A 22 -9.80 14.22 10.11
CA LEU A 22 -8.49 14.77 9.75
C LEU A 22 -7.48 13.66 9.44
N ALA A 23 -7.44 12.58 10.24
CA ALA A 23 -6.55 11.44 9.99
C ALA A 23 -6.87 10.77 8.67
N GLY A 24 -8.15 10.51 8.36
CA GLY A 24 -8.57 9.91 7.09
C GLY A 24 -8.28 10.77 5.88
N LEU A 25 -8.36 12.11 6.01
CA LEU A 25 -8.02 13.06 4.95
C LEU A 25 -6.51 13.25 4.79
N ALA A 26 -5.72 13.08 5.86
CA ALA A 26 -4.27 13.19 5.82
C ALA A 26 -3.58 12.08 5.01
N LEU A 27 -4.26 10.95 4.83
CA LEU A 27 -3.78 9.83 4.01
C LEU A 27 -3.83 10.21 2.52
N PRO A 28 -3.18 9.43 1.63
CA PRO A 28 -3.31 9.66 0.20
C PRO A 28 -4.79 9.76 -0.25
N PRO A 29 -5.11 10.67 -1.15
CA PRO A 29 -4.23 11.39 -2.08
C PRO A 29 -3.53 12.64 -1.53
N LEU A 30 -3.96 13.18 -0.37
CA LEU A 30 -3.35 14.39 0.18
C LEU A 30 -1.90 14.13 0.61
N GLY A 31 -1.66 13.03 1.37
CA GLY A 31 -0.33 12.67 1.82
C GLY A 31 0.36 13.80 2.61
N TRP A 32 -0.31 14.30 3.67
CA TRP A 32 0.19 15.45 4.43
C TRP A 32 0.42 15.12 5.91
N PRO A 33 1.65 14.71 6.31
CA PRO A 33 1.99 14.30 7.66
C PRO A 33 1.62 15.30 8.76
N PRO A 34 1.80 16.63 8.60
CA PRO A 34 1.42 17.58 9.66
C PRO A 34 -0.06 17.48 10.06
N LEU A 35 -0.96 17.27 9.10
CA LEU A 35 -2.38 17.07 9.38
C LEU A 35 -2.62 15.77 10.16
N LEU A 36 -1.89 14.70 9.81
CA LEU A 36 -1.94 13.44 10.54
C LEU A 36 -1.44 13.63 11.98
N TRP A 37 -0.31 14.31 12.19
CA TRP A 37 0.22 14.53 13.54
C TRP A 37 -0.76 15.29 14.43
N LEU A 38 -1.43 16.33 13.89
CA LEU A 38 -2.50 17.03 14.60
C LEU A 38 -3.67 16.10 14.95
N ALA A 39 -4.09 15.24 14.02
CA ALA A 39 -5.14 14.26 14.24
C ALA A 39 -4.76 13.22 15.30
N LEU A 40 -3.49 12.85 15.41
CA LEU A 40 -2.96 11.90 16.38
C LEU A 40 -2.81 12.49 17.80
N VAL A 41 -2.77 13.83 17.95
CA VAL A 41 -2.66 14.48 19.28
C VAL A 41 -3.73 13.99 20.26
N PRO A 42 -5.03 14.08 19.97
CA PRO A 42 -6.04 13.66 20.91
C PRO A 42 -6.05 12.15 21.15
N LEU A 43 -5.59 11.35 20.22
CA LEU A 43 -5.54 9.88 20.34
C LEU A 43 -4.83 9.43 21.61
N TRP A 44 -3.73 10.11 21.99
CA TRP A 44 -2.94 9.79 23.18
C TRP A 44 -3.64 10.15 24.49
N GLY A 45 -4.55 11.12 24.50
CA GLY A 45 -5.31 11.58 25.67
C GLY A 45 -6.72 11.02 25.79
N LEU A 46 -7.29 10.50 24.70
CA LEU A 46 -8.65 9.95 24.67
C LEU A 46 -8.76 8.61 25.40
N GLY A 47 -9.94 8.29 25.90
CA GLY A 47 -10.28 6.95 26.39
C GLY A 47 -10.37 5.94 25.23
N PRO A 48 -10.33 4.61 25.54
CA PRO A 48 -10.27 3.57 24.50
C PRO A 48 -11.40 3.66 23.45
N LEU A 49 -12.63 3.86 23.87
CA LEU A 49 -13.78 3.94 22.95
C LEU A 49 -13.69 5.15 22.03
N ALA A 50 -13.35 6.32 22.54
CA ALA A 50 -13.19 7.54 21.73
C ALA A 50 -11.99 7.42 20.77
N ALA A 51 -10.88 6.84 21.21
CA ALA A 51 -9.75 6.54 20.36
C ALA A 51 -10.11 5.54 19.25
N GLY A 52 -10.88 4.50 19.58
CA GLY A 52 -11.43 3.56 18.60
C GLY A 52 -12.35 4.26 17.58
N SER A 53 -13.23 5.16 18.03
CA SER A 53 -14.07 5.97 17.13
C SER A 53 -13.24 6.82 16.18
N THR A 54 -12.11 7.41 16.65
CA THR A 54 -11.17 8.14 15.79
C THR A 54 -10.68 7.27 14.64
N ALA A 55 -10.21 6.05 14.95
CA ALA A 55 -9.69 5.14 13.93
C ALA A 55 -10.78 4.61 12.99
N ALA A 56 -11.97 4.29 13.53
CA ALA A 56 -13.10 3.86 12.72
C ALA A 56 -13.45 4.93 11.67
N ILE A 57 -13.60 6.18 12.09
CA ILE A 57 -13.90 7.29 11.19
C ILE A 57 -12.77 7.52 10.18
N ALA A 58 -11.51 7.47 10.61
CA ALA A 58 -10.37 7.61 9.70
C ALA A 58 -10.38 6.59 8.57
N VAL A 59 -10.65 5.32 8.91
CA VAL A 59 -10.75 4.24 7.92
C VAL A 59 -11.98 4.40 7.05
N LEU A 60 -13.13 4.74 7.61
CA LEU A 60 -14.35 4.99 6.81
C LEU A 60 -14.13 6.13 5.80
N VAL A 61 -13.43 7.20 6.18
CA VAL A 61 -13.09 8.31 5.28
C VAL A 61 -12.10 7.88 4.20
N SER A 62 -11.01 7.23 4.56
CA SER A 62 -9.96 6.84 3.60
C SER A 62 -10.39 5.69 2.67
N HIS A 63 -11.26 4.80 3.13
CA HIS A 63 -11.74 3.66 2.36
C HIS A 63 -13.16 3.85 1.80
N ARG A 64 -13.66 5.08 1.73
CA ARG A 64 -15.00 5.37 1.15
C ARG A 64 -15.16 4.91 -0.30
N TRP A 65 -14.05 4.64 -0.99
CA TRP A 65 -14.04 4.08 -2.34
C TRP A 65 -14.69 2.68 -2.40
N LEU A 66 -14.80 1.94 -1.28
CA LEU A 66 -15.53 0.67 -1.21
C LEU A 66 -17.00 0.80 -1.59
N LEU A 67 -17.60 1.99 -1.41
CA LEU A 67 -18.97 2.26 -1.82
C LEU A 67 -19.13 2.32 -3.35
N TRP A 68 -18.04 2.55 -4.10
CA TRP A 68 -18.03 2.52 -5.57
C TRP A 68 -18.09 1.11 -6.16
N LEU A 69 -17.94 0.07 -5.34
CA LEU A 69 -18.20 -1.31 -5.77
C LEU A 69 -19.66 -1.53 -6.14
N HIS A 70 -20.57 -0.72 -5.60
CA HIS A 70 -21.98 -0.74 -5.98
C HIS A 70 -22.21 -0.15 -7.38
N PRO A 71 -23.03 -0.81 -8.25
CA PRO A 71 -23.69 -2.09 -8.07
C PRO A 71 -22.74 -3.28 -8.32
N LEU A 72 -22.94 -4.37 -7.55
CA LEU A 72 -22.18 -5.62 -7.61
C LEU A 72 -22.77 -6.65 -8.60
N ASP A 73 -23.53 -6.19 -9.59
CA ASP A 73 -24.16 -7.02 -10.64
C ASP A 73 -23.11 -7.82 -11.45
N TRP A 74 -21.95 -7.23 -11.68
CA TRP A 74 -20.82 -7.84 -12.38
C TRP A 74 -20.17 -9.04 -11.65
N VAL A 75 -20.44 -9.21 -10.34
CA VAL A 75 -20.08 -10.39 -9.55
C VAL A 75 -21.29 -11.27 -9.19
N GLY A 76 -22.43 -11.06 -9.84
CA GLY A 76 -23.63 -11.87 -9.66
C GLY A 76 -24.45 -11.57 -8.42
N VAL A 77 -24.20 -10.46 -7.72
CA VAL A 77 -24.97 -10.08 -6.53
C VAL A 77 -26.28 -9.42 -6.94
N PRO A 78 -27.46 -9.89 -6.44
CA PRO A 78 -28.74 -9.24 -6.68
C PRO A 78 -28.74 -7.77 -6.28
N GLY A 79 -29.34 -6.88 -7.10
CA GLY A 79 -29.29 -5.44 -6.93
C GLY A 79 -29.71 -4.94 -5.55
N LEU A 80 -30.74 -5.59 -4.92
CA LEU A 80 -31.20 -5.26 -3.56
C LEU A 80 -30.15 -5.53 -2.48
N LEU A 81 -29.24 -6.49 -2.67
CA LEU A 81 -28.18 -6.84 -1.71
C LEU A 81 -26.89 -6.08 -1.94
N SER A 82 -26.71 -5.48 -3.11
CA SER A 82 -25.46 -4.85 -3.51
C SER A 82 -25.05 -3.70 -2.58
N LEU A 83 -25.93 -2.72 -2.37
CA LEU A 83 -25.61 -1.59 -1.48
C LEU A 83 -25.43 -2.02 -0.02
N PRO A 84 -26.30 -2.85 0.58
CA PRO A 84 -26.10 -3.40 1.92
C PRO A 84 -24.75 -4.11 2.10
N LEU A 85 -24.31 -4.91 1.12
CA LEU A 85 -23.02 -5.59 1.17
C LEU A 85 -21.83 -4.61 1.10
N CYS A 86 -21.90 -3.60 0.25
CA CYS A 86 -20.88 -2.55 0.20
C CYS A 86 -20.77 -1.78 1.53
N LEU A 87 -21.94 -1.43 2.13
CA LEU A 87 -21.98 -0.77 3.43
C LEU A 87 -21.44 -1.67 4.54
N LEU A 88 -21.78 -2.95 4.53
CA LEU A 88 -21.28 -3.93 5.49
C LEU A 88 -19.75 -4.07 5.39
N LEU A 89 -19.21 -4.22 4.18
CA LEU A 89 -17.78 -4.32 3.96
C LEU A 89 -17.05 -3.05 4.43
N TRP A 90 -17.53 -1.89 4.01
CA TRP A 90 -16.97 -0.60 4.41
C TRP A 90 -17.05 -0.38 5.93
N GLY A 91 -18.21 -0.65 6.55
CA GLY A 91 -18.43 -0.56 7.99
C GLY A 91 -17.56 -1.53 8.78
N SER A 92 -17.37 -2.76 8.27
CA SER A 92 -16.50 -3.77 8.89
C SER A 92 -15.04 -3.34 8.93
N CYS A 93 -14.53 -2.69 7.88
CA CYS A 93 -13.18 -2.12 7.88
C CYS A 93 -13.03 -1.04 8.96
N GLY A 94 -13.99 -0.14 9.08
CA GLY A 94 -14.02 0.88 10.14
C GLY A 94 -14.10 0.26 11.54
N LEU A 95 -14.99 -0.72 11.73
CA LEU A 95 -15.14 -1.43 13.01
C LEU A 95 -13.86 -2.15 13.42
N LEU A 96 -13.22 -2.88 12.50
CA LEU A 96 -11.95 -3.56 12.77
C LEU A 96 -10.88 -2.57 13.24
N ALA A 97 -10.70 -1.47 12.52
CA ALA A 97 -9.74 -0.43 12.91
C ALA A 97 -10.09 0.17 14.27
N GLY A 98 -11.37 0.45 14.51
CA GLY A 98 -11.86 0.97 15.78
C GLY A 98 -11.57 0.04 16.96
N LEU A 99 -11.84 -1.24 16.81
CA LEU A 99 -11.56 -2.26 17.84
C LEU A 99 -10.06 -2.39 18.11
N LEU A 100 -9.23 -2.48 17.07
CA LEU A 100 -7.77 -2.58 17.20
C LEU A 100 -7.19 -1.37 17.93
N VAL A 101 -7.60 -0.15 17.58
CA VAL A 101 -7.12 1.08 18.24
C VAL A 101 -7.70 1.20 19.66
N ALA A 102 -8.93 0.80 19.92
CA ALA A 102 -9.48 0.77 21.28
C ALA A 102 -8.69 -0.19 22.19
N CYS A 103 -8.37 -1.39 21.73
CA CYS A 103 -7.53 -2.35 22.43
C CYS A 103 -6.11 -1.81 22.65
N TRP A 104 -5.48 -1.27 21.61
CA TRP A 104 -4.18 -0.62 21.68
C TRP A 104 -4.17 0.51 22.72
N ARG A 105 -5.17 1.39 22.67
CA ARG A 105 -5.28 2.52 23.59
C ARG A 105 -5.52 2.08 25.04
N ALA A 106 -6.31 1.03 25.25
CA ALA A 106 -6.52 0.44 26.58
C ALA A 106 -5.20 -0.10 27.15
N LEU A 107 -4.41 -0.80 26.36
CA LEU A 107 -3.10 -1.32 26.74
C LEU A 107 -2.14 -0.19 27.09
N ILE A 108 -1.95 0.79 26.21
CA ILE A 108 -1.05 1.92 26.39
C ILE A 108 -1.49 2.79 27.59
N GLY A 109 -2.80 2.95 27.80
CA GLY A 109 -3.36 3.66 28.94
C GLY A 109 -2.98 3.04 30.28
N ARG A 110 -3.09 1.71 30.40
CA ARG A 110 -2.64 0.97 31.60
C ARG A 110 -1.14 1.06 31.83
N MET A 111 -0.37 1.20 30.77
CA MET A 111 1.09 1.35 30.85
C MET A 111 1.56 2.77 31.17
N GLY A 112 0.69 3.77 31.11
CA GLY A 112 0.99 5.19 31.29
C GLY A 112 1.46 5.83 30.00
N ALA A 113 0.51 6.30 29.18
CA ALA A 113 0.74 6.89 27.86
C ALA A 113 1.69 8.09 27.83
N GLU A 114 1.84 8.78 28.99
CA GLU A 114 2.74 9.92 29.12
C GLU A 114 4.23 9.54 29.16
N ARG A 115 4.56 8.29 29.44
CA ARG A 115 5.93 7.81 29.57
C ARG A 115 6.55 7.56 28.19
N PRO A 116 7.77 8.10 27.92
CA PRO A 116 8.41 7.92 26.59
C PRO A 116 8.60 6.45 26.19
N ALA A 117 8.99 5.58 27.15
CA ALA A 117 9.13 4.15 26.87
C ALA A 117 7.78 3.50 26.48
N THR A 118 6.67 3.92 27.09
CA THR A 118 5.32 3.44 26.71
C THR A 118 4.91 3.95 25.33
N ALA A 119 5.23 5.22 25.02
CA ALA A 119 4.97 5.77 23.70
C ALA A 119 5.74 5.03 22.60
N LEU A 120 7.03 4.74 22.84
CA LEU A 120 7.85 3.94 21.92
C LEU A 120 7.25 2.55 21.70
N LEU A 121 6.93 1.84 22.78
CA LEU A 121 6.31 0.51 22.69
C LEU A 121 4.96 0.54 21.96
N GLY A 122 4.14 1.55 22.24
CA GLY A 122 2.86 1.74 21.56
C GLY A 122 3.01 1.99 20.07
N ALA A 123 3.96 2.84 19.70
CA ALA A 123 4.25 3.15 18.31
C ALA A 123 4.80 1.93 17.55
N VAL A 124 5.74 1.19 18.14
CA VAL A 124 6.28 -0.05 17.57
C VAL A 124 5.19 -1.11 17.42
N LEU A 125 4.39 -1.33 18.46
CA LEU A 125 3.28 -2.28 18.40
C LEU A 125 2.31 -1.94 17.27
N TRP A 126 1.95 -0.66 17.12
CA TRP A 126 1.04 -0.25 16.06
C TRP A 126 1.68 -0.41 14.67
N GLY A 127 2.97 -0.05 14.51
CA GLY A 127 3.70 -0.29 13.27
C GLY A 127 3.69 -1.76 12.85
N LEU A 128 3.87 -2.69 13.80
CA LEU A 128 3.79 -4.14 13.54
C LEU A 128 2.35 -4.59 13.20
N VAL A 129 1.34 -4.01 13.85
CA VAL A 129 -0.07 -4.26 13.51
C VAL A 129 -0.36 -3.83 12.08
N GLU A 130 0.11 -2.66 11.63
CA GLU A 130 -0.06 -2.20 10.25
C GLU A 130 0.63 -3.10 9.23
N VAL A 131 1.82 -3.61 9.55
CA VAL A 131 2.48 -4.61 8.71
C VAL A 131 1.63 -5.87 8.59
N GLY A 132 1.07 -6.36 9.70
CA GLY A 132 0.15 -7.50 9.70
C GLY A 132 -1.12 -7.24 8.87
N LEU A 133 -1.72 -6.08 9.01
CA LEU A 133 -2.91 -5.68 8.24
C LEU A 133 -2.60 -5.55 6.74
N ALA A 134 -1.45 -4.97 6.40
CA ALA A 134 -1.01 -4.84 5.01
C ALA A 134 -0.76 -6.21 4.33
N ARG A 135 -0.39 -7.23 5.09
CA ARG A 135 -0.26 -8.64 4.64
C ARG A 135 -1.57 -9.40 4.72
N GLY A 136 -2.57 -8.85 5.37
CA GLY A 136 -3.89 -9.47 5.56
C GLY A 136 -4.74 -9.49 4.29
N PRO A 137 -5.96 -10.04 4.39
CA PRO A 137 -6.85 -10.19 3.23
C PRO A 137 -7.48 -8.88 2.76
N LEU A 138 -7.47 -7.84 3.58
CA LEU A 138 -8.04 -6.54 3.22
C LEU A 138 -6.98 -5.61 2.64
N PHE A 139 -7.39 -4.73 1.72
CA PHE A 139 -6.54 -3.63 1.28
C PHE A 139 -6.34 -2.66 2.44
N TRP A 140 -5.09 -2.47 2.87
CA TRP A 140 -4.77 -1.64 4.01
C TRP A 140 -3.87 -0.47 3.62
N LEU A 141 -4.35 0.73 3.91
CA LEU A 141 -3.60 1.98 3.73
C LEU A 141 -3.18 2.47 5.12
N GLY A 142 -1.96 2.14 5.53
CA GLY A 142 -1.46 2.45 6.86
C GLY A 142 -1.00 3.90 7.04
N LEU A 143 -0.74 4.31 8.31
CA LEU A 143 -0.27 5.65 8.65
C LEU A 143 1.05 6.01 7.95
N GLY A 144 1.91 5.01 7.67
CA GLY A 144 3.15 5.22 6.93
C GLY A 144 2.93 5.82 5.54
N SER A 145 1.82 5.50 4.89
CA SER A 145 1.48 6.03 3.55
C SER A 145 1.16 7.53 3.55
N ALA A 146 0.81 8.13 4.71
CA ALA A 146 0.49 9.54 4.82
C ALA A 146 1.67 10.49 4.49
N ALA A 147 2.89 9.96 4.40
CA ALA A 147 4.03 10.73 3.92
C ALA A 147 4.02 10.97 2.40
N LEU A 148 3.20 10.23 1.64
CA LEU A 148 3.18 10.31 0.19
C LEU A 148 1.80 10.73 -0.35
N PRO A 149 1.79 11.52 -1.44
CA PRO A 149 2.94 12.00 -2.22
C PRO A 149 3.65 13.24 -1.64
N GLY A 150 3.13 13.87 -0.58
CA GLY A 150 3.47 15.23 -0.15
C GLY A 150 4.81 15.40 0.57
N ASP A 151 5.33 14.37 1.25
CA ASP A 151 6.53 14.46 2.11
C ASP A 151 7.49 13.29 1.85
N ARG A 152 8.16 13.34 0.71
CA ARG A 152 9.18 12.35 0.35
C ARG A 152 10.39 12.32 1.30
N PRO A 153 10.89 13.45 1.83
CA PRO A 153 11.95 13.40 2.83
C PRO A 153 11.60 12.52 4.03
N LEU A 154 10.41 12.66 4.59
CA LEU A 154 9.96 11.79 5.68
C LEU A 154 9.77 10.33 5.20
N ALA A 155 9.16 10.14 4.02
CA ALA A 155 8.97 8.81 3.43
C ALA A 155 10.29 8.07 3.19
N GLY A 156 11.41 8.79 3.01
CA GLY A 156 12.74 8.24 2.85
C GLY A 156 13.19 7.34 4.00
N LEU A 157 12.66 7.53 5.21
CA LEU A 157 12.92 6.62 6.32
C LEU A 157 12.50 5.17 6.01
N ALA A 158 11.53 4.97 5.10
CA ALA A 158 11.08 3.64 4.71
C ALA A 158 12.18 2.80 4.02
N VAL A 159 13.24 3.44 3.48
CA VAL A 159 14.45 2.74 3.00
C VAL A 159 15.07 1.86 4.08
N ALA A 160 14.99 2.29 5.35
CA ALA A 160 15.59 1.59 6.48
C ALA A 160 14.59 0.82 7.34
N ILE A 161 13.38 1.35 7.54
CA ILE A 161 12.43 0.84 8.54
C ILE A 161 11.06 0.46 7.95
N GLY A 162 10.88 0.56 6.63
CA GLY A 162 9.63 0.22 5.94
C GLY A 162 8.41 1.06 6.34
N ALA A 163 7.25 0.73 5.79
CA ALA A 163 5.99 1.42 6.08
C ALA A 163 5.60 1.33 7.57
N GLY A 164 5.80 0.18 8.22
CA GLY A 164 5.48 -0.01 9.64
C GLY A 164 6.33 0.85 10.56
N GLY A 165 7.63 0.97 10.27
CA GLY A 165 8.52 1.87 10.99
C GLY A 165 8.15 3.34 10.78
N LEU A 166 7.79 3.71 9.55
CA LEU A 166 7.33 5.06 9.24
C LEU A 166 6.02 5.41 9.96
N ALA A 167 5.09 4.46 10.09
CA ALA A 167 3.88 4.61 10.90
C ALA A 167 4.22 4.84 12.38
N ALA A 168 5.18 4.09 12.92
CA ALA A 168 5.65 4.27 14.29
C ALA A 168 6.26 5.67 14.51
N VAL A 169 7.08 6.17 13.58
CA VAL A 169 7.64 7.54 13.63
C VAL A 169 6.51 8.58 13.64
N GLN A 170 5.52 8.47 12.77
CA GLN A 170 4.40 9.41 12.73
C GLN A 170 3.59 9.41 14.03
N LEU A 171 3.35 8.24 14.62
CA LEU A 171 2.72 8.13 15.95
C LEU A 171 3.55 8.82 17.04
N LEU A 172 4.88 8.66 17.04
CA LEU A 172 5.77 9.31 17.99
C LEU A 172 5.81 10.82 17.80
N LEU A 173 5.77 11.33 16.58
CA LEU A 173 5.68 12.76 16.32
C LEU A 173 4.35 13.34 16.82
N GLY A 174 3.23 12.63 16.60
CA GLY A 174 1.94 12.97 17.17
C GLY A 174 1.94 12.96 18.72
N TRP A 175 2.62 11.96 19.33
CA TRP A 175 2.82 11.91 20.78
C TRP A 175 3.64 13.09 21.30
N GLY A 176 4.74 13.42 20.64
CA GLY A 176 5.59 14.55 21.01
C GLY A 176 4.82 15.87 20.98
N LEU A 177 4.00 16.07 19.95
CA LEU A 177 3.11 17.23 19.83
C LEU A 177 2.05 17.27 20.97
N TRP A 178 1.45 16.11 21.29
CA TRP A 178 0.56 16.00 22.45
C TRP A 178 1.25 16.40 23.76
N ARG A 179 2.48 15.92 24.01
CA ARG A 179 3.29 16.28 25.20
C ARG A 179 3.63 17.77 25.24
N LEU A 180 3.95 18.35 24.08
CA LEU A 180 4.20 19.78 23.95
C LEU A 180 2.95 20.61 24.35
N LEU A 181 1.78 20.25 23.85
CA LEU A 181 0.52 20.94 24.16
C LEU A 181 0.13 20.82 25.64
N LEU A 182 0.36 19.64 26.26
CA LEU A 182 0.17 19.49 27.71
C LEU A 182 1.12 20.40 28.52
N SER A 183 2.37 20.49 28.09
CA SER A 183 3.37 21.33 28.71
C SER A 183 3.02 22.83 28.61
N ALA A 184 2.53 23.27 27.45
CA ALA A 184 2.07 24.64 27.22
C ALA A 184 0.87 25.01 28.11
N ARG A 185 -0.09 24.08 28.26
CA ARG A 185 -1.28 24.27 29.10
C ARG A 185 -0.97 24.32 30.62
N SER A 186 0.15 23.78 31.07
CA SER A 186 0.52 23.76 32.50
C SER A 186 0.87 25.13 33.06
N GLY A 187 0.96 26.17 32.24
CA GLY A 187 1.21 27.56 32.68
C GLY A 187 2.61 27.84 33.28
N ARG A 188 3.49 26.83 33.33
CA ARG A 188 4.81 26.94 33.97
C ARG A 188 5.91 27.55 33.11
N GLY A 189 5.58 28.12 31.93
CA GLY A 189 6.55 28.73 31.00
C GLY A 189 7.64 27.80 30.44
N ARG A 190 7.58 26.50 30.73
CA ARG A 190 8.63 25.51 30.37
C ARG A 190 8.39 24.77 29.05
N TRP A 191 7.58 25.31 28.15
CA TRP A 191 7.25 24.67 26.88
C TRP A 191 8.36 24.76 25.82
N GLY A 192 9.31 25.71 25.98
CA GLY A 192 10.37 25.93 24.99
C GLY A 192 11.28 24.72 24.77
N ARG A 193 11.71 24.02 25.83
CA ARG A 193 12.52 22.79 25.68
C ARG A 193 11.76 21.66 24.99
N PRO A 194 10.53 21.29 25.40
CA PRO A 194 9.74 20.31 24.65
C PRO A 194 9.51 20.69 23.18
N ALA A 195 9.28 21.97 22.88
CA ALA A 195 9.12 22.45 21.51
C ALA A 195 10.41 22.25 20.69
N LEU A 196 11.56 22.59 21.28
CA LEU A 196 12.86 22.41 20.64
C LEU A 196 13.14 20.93 20.37
N PHE A 197 12.87 20.03 21.34
CA PHE A 197 13.05 18.59 21.15
C PHE A 197 12.12 18.03 20.07
N TRP A 198 10.87 18.48 20.02
CA TRP A 198 9.93 18.04 18.98
C TRP A 198 10.36 18.54 17.60
N ALA A 199 10.73 19.81 17.47
CA ALA A 199 11.22 20.37 16.22
C ALA A 199 12.51 19.66 15.76
N ALA A 200 13.44 19.40 16.69
CA ALA A 200 14.64 18.62 16.39
C ALA A 200 14.32 17.22 15.90
N ALA A 201 13.35 16.52 16.53
CA ALA A 201 12.92 15.19 16.08
C ALA A 201 12.35 15.21 14.66
N VAL A 202 11.53 16.22 14.33
CA VAL A 202 11.01 16.42 12.96
C VAL A 202 12.15 16.65 11.98
N LEU A 203 13.07 17.59 12.28
CA LEU A 203 14.21 17.90 11.41
C LEU A 203 15.14 16.69 11.21
N ILE A 204 15.43 15.95 12.29
CA ILE A 204 16.24 14.73 12.22
C ILE A 204 15.55 13.66 11.36
N ALA A 205 14.25 13.43 11.54
CA ALA A 205 13.51 12.45 10.74
C ALA A 205 13.57 12.78 9.24
N HIS A 206 13.34 14.06 8.88
CA HIS A 206 13.42 14.50 7.48
C HIS A 206 14.84 14.47 6.95
N GLY A 207 15.83 14.91 7.73
CA GLY A 207 17.24 14.90 7.34
C GLY A 207 17.76 13.47 7.10
N LEU A 208 17.43 12.54 8.00
CA LEU A 208 17.78 11.12 7.84
C LEU A 208 17.08 10.51 6.62
N GLY A 209 15.79 10.76 6.46
CA GLY A 209 15.05 10.24 5.31
C GLY A 209 15.58 10.81 3.99
N TRP A 210 15.88 12.11 3.93
CA TRP A 210 16.52 12.72 2.77
C TRP A 210 17.89 12.08 2.47
N GLY A 211 18.73 11.90 3.50
CA GLY A 211 20.03 11.25 3.36
C GLY A 211 19.92 9.82 2.84
N LEU A 212 18.93 9.06 3.32
CA LEU A 212 18.65 7.69 2.85
C LEU A 212 18.19 7.66 1.38
N LEU A 213 17.38 8.64 0.94
CA LEU A 213 16.98 8.77 -0.46
C LEU A 213 18.13 9.17 -1.37
N ALA A 214 19.06 10.01 -0.87
CA ALA A 214 20.22 10.45 -1.62
C ALA A 214 21.34 9.40 -1.69
N ALA A 215 21.28 8.34 -0.88
CA ALA A 215 22.28 7.29 -0.88
C ALA A 215 22.36 6.59 -2.24
N GLU A 216 23.53 6.62 -2.83
CA GLU A 216 23.77 5.98 -4.12
C GLU A 216 23.79 4.45 -3.96
N SER A 217 23.19 3.76 -4.91
CA SER A 217 23.30 2.32 -5.09
C SER A 217 23.72 2.05 -6.53
N PRO A 218 24.45 0.96 -6.80
CA PRO A 218 24.83 0.62 -8.15
C PRO A 218 23.63 0.62 -9.11
N SER A 219 23.71 1.41 -10.16
CA SER A 219 22.68 1.50 -11.20
C SER A 219 23.30 1.20 -12.56
N SER A 220 22.50 0.60 -13.46
CA SER A 220 22.92 0.45 -14.84
C SER A 220 23.08 1.82 -15.49
N PRO A 221 24.17 2.07 -16.22
CA PRO A 221 24.33 3.31 -16.98
C PRO A 221 23.33 3.38 -18.14
N LYS A 222 22.87 2.23 -18.64
CA LYS A 222 21.94 2.15 -19.76
C LYS A 222 20.49 2.16 -19.25
N ALA A 223 19.69 3.08 -19.79
CA ALA A 223 18.24 3.09 -19.55
C ALA A 223 17.58 1.84 -20.18
N THR A 224 16.55 1.35 -19.51
CA THR A 224 15.66 0.31 -20.03
C THR A 224 14.41 1.01 -20.56
N SER A 225 14.20 0.90 -21.87
CA SER A 225 13.01 1.45 -22.54
C SER A 225 11.89 0.43 -22.57
N LEU A 226 10.69 0.83 -22.19
CA LEU A 226 9.49 -0.03 -22.11
C LEU A 226 8.32 0.70 -22.79
N LEU A 227 7.42 -0.04 -23.40
CA LEU A 227 6.15 0.49 -23.92
C LEU A 227 5.02 0.06 -23.00
N LEU A 228 4.28 1.02 -22.44
CA LEU A 228 3.09 0.75 -21.64
C LEU A 228 1.85 0.77 -22.55
N LEU A 229 1.01 -0.24 -22.43
CA LEU A 229 -0.32 -0.26 -23.04
C LEU A 229 -1.36 -0.17 -21.92
N GLN A 230 -2.08 0.97 -21.88
CA GLN A 230 -3.23 1.21 -21.03
C GLN A 230 -4.49 1.07 -21.85
N PRO A 231 -5.21 -0.07 -21.80
CA PRO A 231 -6.31 -0.35 -22.72
C PRO A 231 -7.60 0.41 -22.41
N ALA A 232 -7.82 0.83 -21.18
CA ALA A 232 -9.03 1.50 -20.68
C ALA A 232 -10.33 0.74 -21.01
N ILE A 233 -10.35 -0.56 -20.78
CA ILE A 233 -11.53 -1.41 -21.00
C ILE A 233 -12.33 -1.49 -19.70
N PRO A 234 -13.62 -1.09 -19.67
CA PRO A 234 -14.46 -1.25 -18.50
C PRO A 234 -14.55 -2.71 -18.06
N THR A 235 -14.32 -2.99 -16.77
CA THR A 235 -14.33 -4.36 -16.22
C THR A 235 -15.61 -5.11 -16.51
N ARG A 236 -16.76 -4.43 -16.48
CA ARG A 236 -18.08 -5.02 -16.76
C ARG A 236 -18.23 -5.55 -18.18
N HIS A 237 -17.49 -4.98 -19.13
CA HIS A 237 -17.52 -5.35 -20.55
C HIS A 237 -16.30 -6.15 -20.99
N LYS A 238 -15.38 -6.43 -20.07
CA LYS A 238 -14.07 -7.01 -20.35
C LYS A 238 -14.12 -8.34 -21.08
N PHE A 239 -15.14 -9.15 -20.80
CA PHE A 239 -15.33 -10.48 -21.41
C PHE A 239 -16.23 -10.48 -22.65
N GLU A 240 -16.71 -9.31 -23.08
CA GLU A 240 -17.43 -9.19 -24.35
C GLU A 240 -16.48 -9.42 -25.52
N PHE A 241 -16.91 -10.21 -26.50
CA PHE A 241 -16.10 -10.58 -27.66
C PHE A 241 -15.51 -9.37 -28.39
N ALA A 242 -16.32 -8.33 -28.60
CA ALA A 242 -15.88 -7.10 -29.27
C ALA A 242 -14.77 -6.36 -28.46
N GLN A 243 -14.82 -6.38 -27.13
CA GLN A 243 -13.79 -5.77 -26.32
C GLN A 243 -12.50 -6.60 -26.31
N GLN A 244 -12.61 -7.91 -26.30
CA GLN A 244 -11.48 -8.82 -26.43
C GLN A 244 -10.77 -8.64 -27.78
N GLN A 245 -11.51 -8.55 -28.86
CA GLN A 245 -10.92 -8.28 -30.19
C GLN A 245 -10.19 -6.93 -30.23
N ARG A 246 -10.82 -5.86 -29.73
CA ARG A 246 -10.17 -4.53 -29.65
C ARG A 246 -8.90 -4.54 -28.81
N LEU A 247 -8.88 -5.33 -27.71
CA LEU A 247 -7.69 -5.48 -26.92
C LEU A 247 -6.56 -6.15 -27.70
N LEU A 248 -6.86 -7.22 -28.41
CA LEU A 248 -5.88 -7.95 -29.23
C LEU A 248 -5.35 -7.08 -30.39
N GLU A 249 -6.20 -6.29 -31.04
CA GLU A 249 -5.79 -5.33 -32.08
C GLU A 249 -4.83 -4.26 -31.48
N ARG A 250 -5.15 -3.70 -30.31
CA ARG A 250 -4.29 -2.75 -29.62
C ARG A 250 -2.97 -3.37 -29.18
N LEU A 251 -3.01 -4.63 -28.72
CA LEU A 251 -1.82 -5.37 -28.35
C LEU A 251 -0.93 -5.64 -29.56
N ALA A 252 -1.50 -6.06 -30.70
CA ALA A 252 -0.75 -6.22 -31.96
C ALA A 252 -0.07 -4.91 -32.38
N ALA A 253 -0.80 -3.81 -32.36
CA ALA A 253 -0.24 -2.49 -32.64
C ALA A 253 0.87 -2.09 -31.65
N ALA A 254 0.70 -2.37 -30.35
CA ALA A 254 1.73 -2.10 -29.35
C ALA A 254 2.96 -3.00 -29.51
N GLN A 255 2.80 -4.27 -29.92
CA GLN A 255 3.93 -5.15 -30.24
C GLN A 255 4.71 -4.63 -31.45
N GLN A 256 4.00 -4.20 -32.51
CA GLN A 256 4.64 -3.59 -33.66
C GLN A 256 5.36 -2.29 -33.30
N GLU A 257 4.69 -1.35 -32.63
CA GLU A 257 5.29 -0.08 -32.17
C GLU A 257 6.51 -0.35 -31.28
N GLY A 258 6.40 -1.30 -30.33
CA GLY A 258 7.50 -1.68 -29.45
C GLY A 258 8.71 -2.23 -30.20
N SER A 259 8.47 -3.05 -31.22
CA SER A 259 9.52 -3.59 -32.09
C SER A 259 10.19 -2.49 -32.92
N GLU A 260 9.41 -1.62 -33.57
CA GLU A 260 9.92 -0.50 -34.37
C GLU A 260 10.76 0.49 -33.57
N ARG A 261 10.35 0.75 -32.31
CA ARG A 261 11.07 1.64 -31.39
C ARG A 261 12.21 0.95 -30.64
N GLY A 262 12.39 -0.35 -30.79
CA GLY A 262 13.43 -1.14 -30.14
C GLY A 262 13.31 -1.15 -28.61
N VAL A 263 12.08 -1.10 -28.05
CA VAL A 263 11.88 -1.21 -26.61
C VAL A 263 12.16 -2.64 -26.13
N GLN A 264 12.56 -2.78 -24.88
CA GLN A 264 12.87 -4.11 -24.32
C GLN A 264 11.62 -4.94 -24.05
N ALA A 265 10.52 -4.32 -23.65
CA ALA A 265 9.26 -5.02 -23.39
C ALA A 265 8.03 -4.12 -23.58
N VAL A 266 6.91 -4.76 -23.93
CA VAL A 266 5.56 -4.18 -23.90
C VAL A 266 4.88 -4.66 -22.61
N LEU A 267 4.30 -3.75 -21.84
CA LEU A 267 3.67 -4.02 -20.55
C LEU A 267 2.16 -3.81 -20.63
N LEU A 268 1.38 -4.80 -20.13
CA LEU A 268 -0.08 -4.76 -20.04
C LEU A 268 -0.54 -4.95 -18.58
N PRO A 269 -1.71 -4.39 -18.23
CA PRO A 269 -2.27 -4.49 -16.88
C PRO A 269 -2.85 -5.87 -16.57
N GLU A 270 -3.21 -6.06 -15.29
CA GLU A 270 -3.85 -7.25 -14.74
C GLU A 270 -5.07 -7.68 -15.57
N GLY A 271 -5.14 -9.01 -15.83
CA GLY A 271 -6.25 -9.65 -16.51
C GLY A 271 -6.48 -9.15 -17.94
N SER A 272 -5.48 -8.65 -18.64
CA SER A 272 -5.60 -8.27 -20.05
C SER A 272 -5.84 -9.49 -20.94
N LEU A 273 -5.14 -10.60 -20.71
CA LEU A 273 -5.29 -11.81 -21.51
C LEU A 273 -6.26 -12.78 -20.84
N ALA A 274 -7.14 -13.35 -21.65
CA ALA A 274 -8.03 -14.43 -21.24
C ALA A 274 -7.24 -15.73 -20.98
N LEU A 275 -7.90 -16.70 -20.39
CA LEU A 275 -7.32 -18.01 -20.12
C LEU A 275 -6.91 -18.71 -21.41
N GLY A 276 -5.63 -19.14 -21.51
CA GLY A 276 -5.10 -19.79 -22.72
C GLY A 276 -4.96 -18.87 -23.93
N GLN A 277 -5.05 -17.57 -23.75
CA GLN A 277 -4.93 -16.60 -24.84
C GLN A 277 -3.47 -16.42 -25.25
N SER A 278 -3.15 -16.76 -26.49
CA SER A 278 -1.85 -16.49 -27.13
C SER A 278 -1.74 -15.03 -27.57
N LEU A 279 -0.53 -14.54 -27.79
CA LEU A 279 -0.32 -13.21 -28.36
C LEU A 279 -0.81 -13.12 -29.81
N PRO A 280 -1.35 -11.98 -30.24
CA PRO A 280 -1.88 -11.81 -31.60
C PRO A 280 -0.79 -11.70 -32.67
N LEU A 281 0.43 -11.34 -32.29
CA LEU A 281 1.55 -11.14 -33.23
C LEU A 281 2.81 -11.80 -32.67
N GLN A 282 3.53 -12.50 -33.55
CA GLN A 282 4.90 -12.94 -33.30
C GLN A 282 5.83 -11.78 -33.64
N ALA A 283 6.46 -11.19 -32.60
CA ALA A 283 7.28 -9.99 -32.75
C ALA A 283 8.58 -10.10 -31.91
N PRO A 284 9.69 -9.48 -32.36
CA PRO A 284 10.99 -9.53 -31.67
C PRO A 284 11.01 -8.62 -30.43
N VAL A 285 9.92 -8.55 -29.66
CA VAL A 285 9.79 -7.77 -28.45
C VAL A 285 9.19 -8.64 -27.34
N GLU A 286 9.72 -8.53 -26.11
CA GLU A 286 9.15 -9.22 -24.96
C GLU A 286 7.81 -8.60 -24.58
N VAL A 287 6.85 -9.44 -24.15
CA VAL A 287 5.57 -8.96 -23.60
C VAL A 287 5.41 -9.44 -22.18
N LEU A 288 5.06 -8.53 -21.27
CA LEU A 288 4.68 -8.81 -19.88
C LEU A 288 3.22 -8.40 -19.69
N SER A 289 2.33 -9.38 -19.57
CA SER A 289 0.88 -9.13 -19.53
C SER A 289 0.22 -9.80 -18.33
N GLY A 290 -0.66 -9.09 -17.65
CA GLY A 290 -1.59 -9.75 -16.75
C GLY A 290 -2.55 -10.66 -17.52
N GLY A 291 -2.82 -11.84 -16.97
CA GLY A 291 -3.69 -12.83 -17.60
C GLY A 291 -4.04 -13.97 -16.65
N PHE A 292 -4.62 -15.04 -17.21
CA PHE A 292 -4.99 -16.23 -16.45
C PHE A 292 -4.32 -17.46 -17.03
N ARG A 293 -4.01 -18.42 -16.17
CA ARG A 293 -3.45 -19.72 -16.56
C ARG A 293 -3.99 -20.87 -15.72
N PHE A 294 -3.91 -22.08 -16.24
CA PHE A 294 -4.12 -23.29 -15.45
C PHE A 294 -2.80 -23.82 -14.87
N ASN A 295 -2.90 -24.43 -13.69
CA ASN A 295 -1.84 -25.20 -13.08
C ASN A 295 -2.43 -26.44 -12.38
N GLY A 296 -2.33 -27.61 -13.00
CA GLY A 296 -2.88 -28.85 -12.45
C GLY A 296 -4.40 -28.85 -12.23
N GLY A 297 -5.16 -28.10 -13.05
CA GLY A 297 -6.61 -27.93 -12.91
C GLY A 297 -7.05 -26.66 -12.18
N ASP A 298 -6.14 -26.02 -11.42
CA ASP A 298 -6.40 -24.79 -10.70
C ASP A 298 -6.22 -23.57 -11.62
N GLN A 299 -7.16 -22.66 -11.59
CA GLN A 299 -7.06 -21.38 -12.31
C GLN A 299 -6.33 -20.35 -11.43
N ARG A 300 -5.40 -19.63 -12.04
CA ARG A 300 -4.60 -18.57 -11.36
C ARG A 300 -4.62 -17.27 -12.15
N SER A 301 -4.73 -16.14 -11.45
CA SER A 301 -4.39 -14.83 -11.99
C SER A 301 -2.87 -14.68 -11.96
N SER A 302 -2.27 -14.22 -13.05
CA SER A 302 -0.81 -14.22 -13.21
C SER A 302 -0.33 -13.02 -14.00
N LEU A 303 0.90 -12.61 -13.74
CA LEU A 303 1.68 -11.89 -14.74
C LEU A 303 2.38 -12.92 -15.61
N LEU A 304 2.09 -12.92 -16.91
CA LEU A 304 2.62 -13.80 -17.93
C LEU A 304 3.75 -13.10 -18.68
N ARG A 305 4.84 -13.83 -18.94
CA ARG A 305 5.96 -13.39 -19.74
C ARG A 305 5.98 -14.16 -21.07
N PHE A 306 6.00 -13.44 -22.15
CA PHE A 306 6.21 -13.97 -23.49
C PHE A 306 7.59 -13.53 -23.98
N ALA A 307 8.45 -14.48 -24.30
CA ALA A 307 9.77 -14.16 -24.85
C ALA A 307 9.65 -13.54 -26.26
N PRO A 308 10.65 -12.79 -26.73
CA PRO A 308 10.69 -12.34 -28.10
C PRO A 308 10.42 -13.48 -29.07
N ASP A 309 9.67 -13.22 -30.14
CA ASP A 309 9.30 -14.18 -31.18
C ASP A 309 8.46 -15.38 -30.69
N GLN A 310 7.87 -15.31 -29.49
CA GLN A 310 6.97 -16.33 -28.95
C GLN A 310 5.57 -15.77 -28.69
N ILE A 311 4.56 -16.54 -29.05
CA ILE A 311 3.14 -16.21 -28.82
C ILE A 311 2.58 -16.91 -27.58
N GLU A 312 3.31 -17.88 -27.01
CA GLU A 312 2.95 -18.60 -25.80
C GLU A 312 3.79 -18.13 -24.61
N PRO A 313 3.25 -18.16 -23.38
CA PRO A 313 3.97 -17.70 -22.19
C PRO A 313 5.14 -18.63 -21.87
N SER A 314 6.32 -18.03 -21.64
CA SER A 314 7.56 -18.71 -21.27
C SER A 314 7.96 -18.54 -19.81
N GLY A 315 7.20 -17.79 -19.02
CA GLY A 315 7.39 -17.58 -17.60
C GLY A 315 6.21 -16.83 -16.98
N TRP A 316 6.08 -16.89 -15.66
CA TRP A 316 4.99 -16.24 -14.95
C TRP A 316 5.28 -16.01 -13.48
N VAL A 317 4.51 -15.10 -12.87
CA VAL A 317 4.35 -14.96 -11.44
C VAL A 317 2.86 -14.97 -11.13
N ASP A 318 2.39 -15.93 -10.34
CA ASP A 318 1.00 -16.03 -9.96
C ASP A 318 0.67 -15.06 -8.82
N LYS A 319 -0.51 -14.51 -8.83
CA LYS A 319 -1.03 -13.69 -7.74
C LYS A 319 -1.10 -14.51 -6.46
N HIS A 320 -0.42 -14.05 -5.43
CA HIS A 320 -0.36 -14.74 -4.13
C HIS A 320 -1.52 -14.31 -3.22
N ARG A 321 -1.85 -13.01 -3.25
CA ARG A 321 -2.91 -12.45 -2.40
C ARG A 321 -4.16 -12.21 -3.25
N LEU A 322 -5.17 -13.04 -3.00
CA LEU A 322 -6.44 -12.96 -3.70
C LEU A 322 -7.40 -12.00 -3.00
N VAL A 323 -8.18 -11.27 -3.80
CA VAL A 323 -9.20 -10.32 -3.30
C VAL A 323 -10.38 -11.09 -2.73
N PRO A 324 -10.71 -10.92 -1.43
CA PRO A 324 -11.89 -11.54 -0.84
C PRO A 324 -13.16 -11.10 -1.58
N LEU A 325 -14.07 -12.04 -1.79
CA LEU A 325 -15.36 -11.87 -2.50
C LEU A 325 -15.24 -11.53 -4.01
N GLY A 326 -14.04 -11.21 -4.50
CA GLY A 326 -13.81 -10.99 -5.94
C GLY A 326 -13.13 -12.18 -6.61
N GLU A 327 -12.09 -12.72 -5.99
CA GLU A 327 -11.26 -13.81 -6.53
C GLU A 327 -11.30 -15.08 -5.66
N TRP A 328 -11.63 -14.91 -4.40
CA TRP A 328 -11.74 -15.97 -3.40
C TRP A 328 -12.90 -15.66 -2.45
N VAL A 329 -13.69 -16.69 -2.13
CA VAL A 329 -14.83 -16.58 -1.21
C VAL A 329 -14.46 -17.23 0.12
N PRO A 330 -14.35 -16.45 1.21
CA PRO A 330 -14.16 -17.00 2.54
C PRO A 330 -15.31 -17.95 2.89
N LEU A 331 -15.00 -19.13 3.45
CA LEU A 331 -16.00 -20.14 3.81
C LEU A 331 -16.87 -20.57 2.63
N ALA A 332 -16.29 -20.72 1.45
CA ALA A 332 -17.00 -21.05 0.21
C ALA A 332 -17.97 -22.24 0.38
N GLY A 333 -17.59 -23.27 1.18
CA GLY A 333 -18.46 -24.40 1.48
C GLY A 333 -19.77 -24.06 2.20
N LEU A 334 -19.79 -22.97 2.99
CA LEU A 334 -20.99 -22.48 3.68
C LEU A 334 -21.80 -21.50 2.83
N LEU A 335 -21.14 -20.85 1.85
CA LEU A 335 -21.74 -19.78 1.03
C LEU A 335 -22.11 -20.22 -0.38
N GLN A 336 -21.85 -21.49 -0.74
CA GLN A 336 -22.16 -22.04 -2.08
C GLN A 336 -23.64 -21.87 -2.48
N TRP A 337 -24.56 -21.89 -1.51
CA TRP A 337 -25.99 -21.69 -1.74
C TRP A 337 -26.39 -20.26 -2.14
N SER A 338 -25.52 -19.27 -1.90
CA SER A 338 -25.82 -17.85 -2.11
C SER A 338 -25.52 -17.35 -3.54
N GLY A 339 -24.95 -18.18 -4.40
CA GLY A 339 -24.54 -17.78 -5.76
C GLY A 339 -23.42 -16.74 -5.82
N LEU A 340 -22.81 -16.39 -4.69
CA LEU A 340 -21.75 -15.38 -4.58
C LEU A 340 -20.41 -15.79 -5.21
N SER A 341 -20.33 -16.90 -5.90
CA SER A 341 -19.08 -17.45 -6.43
C SER A 341 -18.88 -17.27 -7.93
N ALA A 342 -19.54 -16.30 -8.58
CA ALA A 342 -19.43 -16.11 -10.02
C ALA A 342 -18.01 -15.75 -10.51
N VAL A 343 -17.13 -15.28 -9.61
CA VAL A 343 -15.72 -14.96 -9.89
C VAL A 343 -14.77 -15.70 -8.95
N GLY A 344 -15.29 -16.48 -8.01
CA GLY A 344 -14.50 -17.25 -7.06
C GLY A 344 -13.95 -18.52 -7.69
N GLY A 345 -12.80 -18.99 -7.19
CA GLY A 345 -12.17 -20.24 -7.63
C GLY A 345 -10.74 -20.06 -8.09
N LEU A 346 -10.18 -18.86 -7.97
CA LEU A 346 -8.76 -18.67 -8.18
C LEU A 346 -7.96 -19.28 -7.02
N THR A 347 -6.86 -19.91 -7.35
CA THR A 347 -5.91 -20.48 -6.38
C THR A 347 -4.71 -19.55 -6.21
N PRO A 348 -4.27 -19.25 -4.97
CA PRO A 348 -3.12 -18.38 -4.74
C PRO A 348 -1.82 -19.02 -5.24
N GLY A 349 -0.91 -18.17 -5.74
CA GLY A 349 0.41 -18.56 -6.16
C GLY A 349 1.42 -18.64 -5.01
N SER A 350 2.69 -18.89 -5.36
CA SER A 350 3.83 -18.81 -4.46
C SER A 350 3.95 -17.39 -3.84
N PRO A 351 4.44 -17.26 -2.60
CA PRO A 351 4.74 -15.95 -2.00
C PRO A 351 5.89 -15.19 -2.69
N SER A 352 6.73 -15.88 -3.48
CA SER A 352 7.79 -15.22 -4.24
C SER A 352 7.21 -14.28 -5.29
N ARG A 353 7.70 -13.05 -5.28
CA ARG A 353 7.30 -12.01 -6.24
C ARG A 353 8.36 -11.78 -7.32
N LEU A 354 9.34 -12.67 -7.44
CA LEU A 354 10.44 -12.56 -8.40
C LEU A 354 10.10 -13.23 -9.72
N LEU A 355 10.20 -12.50 -10.83
CA LEU A 355 10.18 -13.03 -12.19
C LEU A 355 11.58 -12.97 -12.79
N SER A 356 12.14 -14.12 -13.05
CA SER A 356 13.43 -14.24 -13.76
C SER A 356 13.25 -14.05 -15.27
N ARG A 357 14.12 -13.24 -15.90
CA ARG A 357 14.12 -12.97 -17.34
C ARG A 357 15.53 -12.56 -17.82
N PRO A 358 15.85 -12.74 -19.11
CA PRO A 358 17.19 -12.39 -19.65
C PRO A 358 17.57 -10.91 -19.48
N GLY A 359 16.59 -10.00 -19.56
CA GLY A 359 16.81 -8.55 -19.39
C GLY A 359 16.93 -8.09 -17.93
N GLY A 360 17.18 -9.02 -16.98
CA GLY A 360 17.23 -8.76 -15.54
C GLY A 360 15.94 -9.12 -14.81
N ALA A 361 16.06 -9.72 -13.64
CA ALA A 361 14.91 -10.12 -12.82
C ALA A 361 14.08 -8.90 -12.37
N ILE A 362 12.77 -9.09 -12.23
CA ILE A 362 11.82 -8.06 -11.78
C ILE A 362 11.02 -8.52 -10.59
N GLY A 363 10.67 -7.57 -9.72
CA GLY A 363 9.71 -7.80 -8.64
C GLY A 363 8.30 -7.45 -9.12
N VAL A 364 7.34 -8.34 -8.88
CA VAL A 364 5.97 -8.20 -9.40
C VAL A 364 4.96 -8.07 -8.28
N ALA A 365 4.10 -7.05 -8.34
CA ALA A 365 2.89 -6.95 -7.55
C ALA A 365 1.67 -6.93 -8.46
N ILE A 366 0.71 -7.81 -8.22
CA ILE A 366 -0.53 -7.88 -9.00
C ILE A 366 -1.64 -7.25 -8.16
N CYS A 367 -2.18 -6.14 -8.67
CA CYS A 367 -3.28 -5.39 -8.09
C CYS A 367 -2.99 -4.99 -6.61
N TYR A 368 -3.88 -5.33 -5.69
CA TYR A 368 -3.77 -4.89 -4.31
C TYR A 368 -2.59 -5.48 -3.51
N GLU A 369 -1.79 -6.38 -4.10
CA GLU A 369 -0.50 -6.79 -3.52
C GLU A 369 0.46 -5.62 -3.29
N ILE A 370 0.25 -4.51 -3.96
CA ILE A 370 1.00 -3.26 -3.74
C ILE A 370 0.89 -2.73 -2.30
N ALA A 371 -0.14 -3.11 -1.56
CA ALA A 371 -0.28 -2.74 -0.15
C ALA A 371 0.78 -3.42 0.74
N ASP A 372 1.30 -4.59 0.35
CA ASP A 372 2.34 -5.32 1.08
C ASP A 372 3.75 -4.95 0.57
N GLY A 373 4.51 -4.19 1.37
CA GLY A 373 5.89 -3.83 1.05
C GLY A 373 6.87 -5.00 1.13
N HIS A 374 6.58 -6.00 1.95
CA HIS A 374 7.50 -7.12 2.18
C HIS A 374 7.73 -7.96 0.93
N GLY A 375 6.69 -8.22 0.13
CA GLY A 375 6.81 -9.03 -1.07
C GLY A 375 7.78 -8.42 -2.10
N LEU A 376 7.65 -7.12 -2.39
CA LEU A 376 8.53 -6.41 -3.32
C LEU A 376 9.93 -6.17 -2.75
N ALA A 377 10.03 -5.88 -1.44
CA ALA A 377 11.32 -5.75 -0.77
C ALA A 377 12.10 -7.08 -0.80
N SER A 378 11.43 -8.22 -0.56
CA SER A 378 12.04 -9.55 -0.70
C SER A 378 12.49 -9.83 -2.13
N ALA A 379 11.65 -9.52 -3.13
CA ALA A 379 12.06 -9.66 -4.53
C ALA A 379 13.29 -8.81 -4.86
N SER A 380 13.38 -7.57 -4.31
CA SER A 380 14.56 -6.71 -4.46
C SER A 380 15.81 -7.31 -3.84
N ARG A 381 15.70 -7.92 -2.64
CA ARG A 381 16.79 -8.66 -1.98
C ARG A 381 17.23 -9.85 -2.81
N ASP A 382 16.29 -10.57 -3.40
CA ASP A 382 16.49 -11.78 -4.16
C ASP A 382 16.92 -11.51 -5.62
N GLY A 383 17.20 -10.24 -5.98
CA GLY A 383 17.84 -9.86 -7.23
C GLY A 383 16.97 -9.10 -8.24
N ALA A 384 15.74 -8.72 -7.90
CA ALA A 384 14.95 -7.85 -8.76
C ALA A 384 15.67 -6.53 -9.00
N GLN A 385 15.77 -6.11 -10.26
CA GLN A 385 16.47 -4.89 -10.67
C GLN A 385 15.53 -3.69 -10.83
N TRP A 386 14.25 -3.94 -11.05
CA TRP A 386 13.15 -2.98 -11.03
C TRP A 386 11.84 -3.70 -10.66
N LEU A 387 10.78 -2.95 -10.44
CA LEU A 387 9.49 -3.46 -9.97
C LEU A 387 8.40 -3.17 -10.99
N LEU A 388 7.46 -4.10 -11.11
CA LEU A 388 6.26 -3.99 -11.90
C LEU A 388 5.02 -4.16 -11.01
N ALA A 389 4.18 -3.12 -10.96
CA ALA A 389 2.83 -3.21 -10.43
C ALA A 389 1.83 -3.28 -11.60
N SER A 390 1.11 -4.38 -11.71
CA SER A 390 0.13 -4.62 -12.77
C SER A 390 -1.25 -4.67 -12.15
N ALA A 391 -2.15 -3.74 -12.53
CA ALA A 391 -3.45 -3.61 -11.89
C ALA A 391 -4.58 -3.27 -12.87
N ASN A 392 -5.78 -3.69 -12.54
CA ASN A 392 -6.98 -3.33 -13.31
C ASN A 392 -7.59 -2.12 -12.66
N LEU A 393 -7.45 -1.35 -11.89
CA LEU A 393 -8.02 -0.17 -11.24
C LEU A 393 -9.42 0.30 -11.74
N ASP A 394 -10.16 -0.52 -12.46
CA ASP A 394 -11.56 -0.31 -12.84
C ASP A 394 -12.43 -1.32 -12.07
N PRO A 395 -13.56 -0.92 -11.50
CA PRO A 395 -14.30 0.35 -11.60
C PRO A 395 -13.98 1.38 -10.49
N TYR A 396 -12.82 1.35 -9.91
CA TYR A 396 -12.50 2.18 -8.74
C TYR A 396 -12.37 3.67 -9.07
N PRO A 397 -12.79 4.55 -8.12
CA PRO A 397 -12.72 5.99 -8.30
C PRO A 397 -11.28 6.52 -8.24
N PRO A 398 -11.04 7.78 -8.69
CA PRO A 398 -9.73 8.44 -8.62
C PRO A 398 -9.07 8.38 -7.23
N LEU A 399 -9.87 8.34 -6.16
CA LEU A 399 -9.36 8.20 -4.80
C LEU A 399 -8.48 6.94 -4.64
N LEU A 400 -8.98 5.75 -5.02
CA LEU A 400 -8.20 4.52 -4.92
C LEU A 400 -7.01 4.53 -5.88
N GLN A 401 -7.19 5.04 -7.10
CA GLN A 401 -6.12 5.14 -8.09
C GLN A 401 -4.94 5.98 -7.56
N GLN A 402 -5.23 7.09 -6.88
CA GLN A 402 -4.20 7.94 -6.25
C GLN A 402 -3.58 7.30 -5.01
N GLN A 403 -4.36 6.57 -4.20
CA GLN A 403 -3.84 5.78 -3.09
C GLN A 403 -2.90 4.68 -3.59
N PHE A 404 -3.27 4.01 -4.67
CA PHE A 404 -2.43 3.01 -5.32
C PHE A 404 -1.11 3.63 -5.81
N SER A 405 -1.16 4.82 -6.42
CA SER A 405 0.02 5.55 -6.87
C SER A 405 0.96 5.91 -5.70
N ALA A 406 0.41 6.36 -4.57
CA ALA A 406 1.20 6.66 -3.37
C ALA A 406 1.85 5.40 -2.76
N LEU A 407 1.13 4.28 -2.76
CA LEU A 407 1.71 2.99 -2.34
C LEU A 407 2.82 2.56 -3.30
N ALA A 408 2.66 2.75 -4.61
CA ALA A 408 3.70 2.45 -5.59
C ALA A 408 4.97 3.30 -5.34
N GLN A 409 4.83 4.59 -4.99
CA GLN A 409 5.94 5.44 -4.57
C GLN A 409 6.63 4.89 -3.32
N LEU A 410 5.84 4.45 -2.32
CA LEU A 410 6.37 3.87 -1.09
C LEU A 410 7.14 2.56 -1.36
N ARG A 411 6.62 1.68 -2.22
CA ARG A 411 7.30 0.44 -2.62
C ARG A 411 8.62 0.71 -3.35
N ALA A 412 8.65 1.72 -4.22
CA ALA A 412 9.89 2.13 -4.91
C ALA A 412 10.96 2.57 -3.90
N ILE A 413 10.58 3.35 -2.90
CA ILE A 413 11.46 3.82 -1.81
C ILE A 413 11.96 2.65 -0.97
N GLU A 414 11.06 1.82 -0.44
CA GLU A 414 11.39 0.68 0.43
C GLU A 414 12.35 -0.30 -0.23
N SER A 415 12.13 -0.57 -1.51
CA SER A 415 12.92 -1.53 -2.27
C SER A 415 14.18 -0.92 -2.90
N GLY A 416 14.31 0.41 -2.94
CA GLY A 416 15.38 1.13 -3.63
C GLY A 416 15.39 0.87 -5.13
N ARG A 417 14.21 0.66 -5.75
CA ARG A 417 14.04 0.28 -7.14
C ARG A 417 13.15 1.26 -7.88
N TRP A 418 13.39 1.40 -9.19
CA TRP A 418 12.39 1.98 -10.07
C TRP A 418 11.18 1.06 -10.10
N LEU A 419 9.99 1.65 -10.15
CA LEU A 419 8.74 0.94 -10.25
C LEU A 419 7.94 1.46 -11.44
N VAL A 420 7.49 0.52 -12.28
CA VAL A 420 6.49 0.80 -13.32
C VAL A 420 5.15 0.27 -12.82
N SER A 421 4.16 1.14 -12.78
CA SER A 421 2.77 0.76 -12.55
C SER A 421 2.03 0.81 -13.88
N VAL A 422 1.57 -0.33 -14.37
CA VAL A 422 0.71 -0.42 -15.56
C VAL A 422 -0.71 -0.74 -15.12
N ALA A 423 -1.65 0.11 -15.49
CA ALA A 423 -3.04 0.01 -15.07
C ALA A 423 -4.00 0.04 -16.26
N ASN A 424 -5.14 -0.67 -16.15
CA ASN A 424 -6.14 -0.70 -17.21
C ASN A 424 -6.76 0.68 -17.45
N THR A 425 -7.23 1.34 -16.39
CA THR A 425 -7.84 2.67 -16.48
C THR A 425 -6.91 3.78 -15.98
N GLY A 426 -5.71 3.43 -15.49
CA GLY A 426 -4.67 4.35 -15.08
C GLY A 426 -4.85 4.95 -13.68
N PRO A 427 -3.95 5.86 -13.28
CA PRO A 427 -2.79 6.26 -14.09
C PRO A 427 -1.74 5.14 -14.18
N SER A 428 -1.19 4.92 -15.38
CA SER A 428 0.04 4.15 -15.52
C SER A 428 1.22 5.08 -15.26
N LEU A 429 2.19 4.66 -14.44
CA LEU A 429 3.22 5.52 -13.85
C LEU A 429 4.61 4.90 -13.96
N VAL A 430 5.62 5.74 -14.08
CA VAL A 430 7.01 5.38 -13.81
C VAL A 430 7.51 6.17 -12.62
N ILE A 431 8.05 5.47 -11.65
CA ILE A 431 8.49 6.03 -10.37
C ILE A 431 9.96 5.65 -10.16
N ASN A 432 10.81 6.62 -9.86
CA ASN A 432 12.20 6.30 -9.54
C ASN A 432 12.36 5.76 -8.11
N HIS A 433 13.54 5.25 -7.78
CA HIS A 433 13.85 4.69 -6.47
C HIS A 433 13.71 5.68 -5.29
N GLN A 434 13.61 6.97 -5.56
CA GLN A 434 13.37 8.02 -4.56
C GLN A 434 11.89 8.37 -4.43
N GLY A 435 11.00 7.61 -5.06
CA GLY A 435 9.55 7.86 -5.02
C GLY A 435 9.09 9.04 -5.89
N VAL A 436 9.91 9.53 -6.80
CA VAL A 436 9.51 10.60 -7.75
C VAL A 436 8.81 9.98 -8.94
N VAL A 437 7.61 10.44 -9.24
CA VAL A 437 6.93 10.12 -10.50
C VAL A 437 7.67 10.81 -11.64
N GLN A 438 8.19 10.03 -12.58
CA GLN A 438 8.99 10.52 -13.72
C GLN A 438 8.11 10.68 -14.95
N ASP A 439 7.16 9.78 -15.13
CA ASP A 439 6.27 9.76 -16.28
C ASP A 439 4.91 9.19 -15.91
N THR A 440 3.86 9.57 -16.66
CA THR A 440 2.49 9.13 -16.41
C THR A 440 1.66 9.14 -17.68
N LEU A 441 0.86 8.07 -17.88
CA LEU A 441 -0.21 8.04 -18.87
C LEU A 441 -1.51 8.56 -18.24
N PRO A 442 -2.32 9.33 -18.97
CA PRO A 442 -3.54 9.92 -18.43
C PRO A 442 -4.59 8.85 -18.14
N SER A 443 -5.24 8.97 -16.96
CA SER A 443 -6.31 8.04 -16.56
C SER A 443 -7.56 8.13 -17.45
N GLY A 444 -8.33 7.03 -17.49
CA GLY A 444 -9.67 6.97 -18.10
C GLY A 444 -9.71 6.89 -19.62
N ARG A 445 -8.56 6.83 -20.29
CA ARG A 445 -8.50 6.69 -21.75
C ARG A 445 -7.48 5.66 -22.21
N SER A 446 -7.75 5.04 -23.35
CA SER A 446 -6.79 4.14 -23.98
C SER A 446 -5.60 4.92 -24.49
N SER A 447 -4.39 4.47 -24.17
CA SER A 447 -3.15 5.11 -24.57
C SER A 447 -1.98 4.13 -24.54
N THR A 448 -0.98 4.40 -25.36
CA THR A 448 0.37 3.82 -25.28
C THR A 448 1.37 4.90 -24.94
N GLY A 449 2.49 4.51 -24.36
CA GLY A 449 3.59 5.43 -24.08
C GLY A 449 4.89 4.69 -23.89
N VAL A 450 5.97 5.19 -24.50
CA VAL A 450 7.31 4.70 -24.25
C VAL A 450 7.88 5.42 -23.05
N VAL A 451 8.39 4.66 -22.11
CA VAL A 451 8.94 5.14 -20.85
C VAL A 451 10.33 4.56 -20.61
N GLU A 452 11.11 5.24 -19.79
CA GLU A 452 12.45 4.80 -19.44
C GLU A 452 12.60 4.61 -17.94
N LEU A 453 13.33 3.57 -17.55
CA LEU A 453 13.74 3.34 -16.18
C LEU A 453 15.23 2.98 -16.11
N ARG A 454 15.79 3.03 -14.90
CA ARG A 454 17.16 2.56 -14.63
C ARG A 454 17.11 1.34 -13.72
N GLN A 455 17.75 0.27 -14.15
CA GLN A 455 17.91 -0.92 -13.33
C GLN A 455 18.89 -0.65 -12.20
N ARG A 456 18.61 -1.17 -11.00
CA ARG A 456 19.43 -0.99 -9.80
C ARG A 456 19.70 -2.32 -9.12
N GLN A 457 20.80 -2.41 -8.41
CA GLN A 457 21.24 -3.60 -7.68
C GLN A 457 21.48 -3.27 -6.20
N GLY A 458 21.65 -4.32 -5.40
CA GLY A 458 21.87 -4.23 -3.95
C GLY A 458 20.58 -3.94 -3.17
N PRO A 459 20.29 -4.65 -2.08
CA PRO A 459 19.10 -4.45 -1.27
C PRO A 459 19.23 -3.21 -0.38
N THR A 460 18.12 -2.52 -0.15
CA THR A 460 18.00 -1.52 0.92
C THR A 460 18.15 -2.19 2.30
N PRO A 461 18.42 -1.42 3.37
CA PRO A 461 18.36 -1.94 4.73
C PRO A 461 17.02 -2.62 5.04
N TYR A 462 15.89 -2.01 4.63
CA TYR A 462 14.58 -2.64 4.82
C TYR A 462 14.42 -3.95 4.01
N ALA A 463 14.85 -3.98 2.75
CA ALA A 463 14.81 -5.20 1.94
C ALA A 463 15.67 -6.33 2.55
N ARG A 464 16.77 -5.98 3.23
CA ARG A 464 17.68 -6.92 3.89
C ARG A 464 17.14 -7.42 5.22
N TRP A 465 16.60 -6.55 6.04
CA TRP A 465 16.27 -6.83 7.44
C TRP A 465 14.77 -6.88 7.74
N GLY A 466 13.91 -6.41 6.82
CA GLY A 466 12.47 -6.36 7.05
C GLY A 466 12.12 -5.56 8.30
N GLU A 467 11.28 -6.12 9.15
CA GLU A 467 10.80 -5.50 10.38
C GLU A 467 11.73 -5.67 11.60
N TRP A 468 12.90 -6.31 11.45
CA TRP A 468 13.84 -6.50 12.57
C TRP A 468 14.26 -5.20 13.28
N PRO A 469 14.52 -4.06 12.57
CA PRO A 469 14.81 -2.79 13.24
C PRO A 469 13.67 -2.32 14.14
N LEU A 470 12.42 -2.52 13.71
CA LEU A 470 11.24 -2.17 14.50
C LEU A 470 11.08 -3.09 15.73
N LEU A 471 11.32 -4.38 15.57
CA LEU A 471 11.31 -5.35 16.67
C LEU A 471 12.40 -5.05 17.72
N THR A 472 13.62 -4.72 17.28
CA THR A 472 14.72 -4.36 18.21
C THR A 472 14.40 -3.09 19.00
N LEU A 473 13.77 -2.09 18.39
CA LEU A 473 13.27 -0.91 19.10
C LEU A 473 12.18 -1.28 20.14
N GLY A 474 11.34 -2.24 19.83
CA GLY A 474 10.36 -2.78 20.78
C GLY A 474 11.03 -3.42 22.00
N VAL A 475 12.01 -4.29 21.77
CA VAL A 475 12.81 -4.90 22.87
C VAL A 475 13.51 -3.83 23.70
N ALA A 476 14.16 -2.85 23.07
CA ALA A 476 14.81 -1.74 23.76
C ALA A 476 13.80 -0.95 24.62
N GLY A 477 12.59 -0.71 24.12
CA GLY A 477 11.51 -0.08 24.87
C GLY A 477 11.07 -0.87 26.10
N ILE A 478 10.99 -2.20 26.00
CA ILE A 478 10.70 -3.10 27.12
C ILE A 478 11.79 -3.00 28.18
N VAL A 479 13.05 -3.16 27.79
CA VAL A 479 14.21 -3.08 28.68
C VAL A 479 14.24 -1.71 29.39
N TRP A 480 14.10 -0.63 28.64
CA TRP A 480 14.05 0.73 29.19
C TRP A 480 12.94 0.89 30.25
N ARG A 481 11.76 0.33 29.96
CA ARG A 481 10.63 0.37 30.89
C ARG A 481 10.91 -0.42 32.18
N LEU A 482 11.49 -1.61 32.07
CA LEU A 482 11.83 -2.46 33.24
C LEU A 482 12.92 -1.83 34.10
N ALA A 483 13.95 -1.27 33.46
CA ALA A 483 15.06 -0.60 34.20
C ALA A 483 14.60 0.62 34.98
N ARG A 484 13.46 1.24 34.65
CA ARG A 484 12.91 2.40 35.35
C ARG A 484 11.78 2.09 36.35
N LYS A 485 11.47 0.80 36.57
CA LYS A 485 10.65 0.44 37.75
C LYS A 485 11.46 0.73 38.98
N PRO A 486 10.99 1.59 39.96
CA PRO A 486 11.69 1.70 41.23
C PRO A 486 11.70 0.30 41.85
N PHE A 487 12.89 -0.13 42.32
CA PHE A 487 12.98 -1.22 43.28
C PHE A 487 12.07 -0.81 44.45
N GLN A 488 10.89 -1.38 44.54
CA GLN A 488 10.09 -1.35 45.75
C GLN A 488 10.73 -2.43 46.65
N GLY A 489 11.74 -2.01 47.46
CA GLY A 489 12.20 -2.72 48.61
C GLY A 489 11.26 -2.44 49.78
#